data_870d03659edfc1925601c11827fa202e
#
_entry.id   870d03659edfc1925601c11827fa202e
#
_cell.length_a   1.000
_cell.length_b   1.000
_cell.length_c   1.000
_cell.angle_alpha   90.00
_cell.angle_beta   90.00
_cell.angle_gamma   90.00
#
_symmetry.space_group_name_H-M   'P 1'
#
loop_
_entity.id
_entity.type
_entity.pdbx_description
1 polymer ?
#
loop_
_entity_poly.entity_id
_entity_poly.type
_entity_poly.pdbx_seq_one_letter_code
_entity_poly.pdbx_strand_id
1 'polypeptide(L)'
;RTRLARREDGVIVDHARADSPEYADDTPVSMNLWGFSPRLFSFLKEGFSGFLAEKGTLTGAEYYLPAAVDRELQAGRARVRVLRTGADWLGVTYREDRGAVAKAVAAKVEAGQYPQKLWD
;
A
#
# COMPACT_ATOMS: atom_id res chain seq x y z
N ARG A 1 -3.63 10.21 7.64
CA ARG A 1 -2.92 9.07 8.29
C ARG A 1 -3.99 8.14 8.85
N THR A 2 -3.92 6.86 8.53
CA THR A 2 -4.75 5.82 9.12
C THR A 2 -4.47 5.76 10.62
N ARG A 3 -5.51 5.76 11.44
CA ARG A 3 -5.42 5.54 12.89
C ARG A 3 -6.01 4.18 13.22
N LEU A 4 -5.25 3.13 12.89
CA LEU A 4 -5.63 1.77 13.25
C LEU A 4 -5.33 1.53 14.73
N ALA A 5 -6.29 1.01 15.46
CA ALA A 5 -6.12 0.54 16.83
C ALA A 5 -6.72 -0.85 16.97
N ARG A 6 -6.06 -1.71 17.73
CA ARG A 6 -6.59 -3.02 18.10
C ARG A 6 -7.35 -2.89 19.42
N ARG A 7 -8.59 -3.34 19.44
CA ARG A 7 -9.39 -3.47 20.66
C ARG A 7 -9.00 -4.74 21.45
N GLU A 8 -9.44 -4.81 22.69
CA GLU A 8 -9.20 -5.97 23.57
C GLU A 8 -9.79 -7.28 23.03
N ASP A 9 -10.88 -7.19 22.26
CA ASP A 9 -11.52 -8.33 21.58
C ASP A 9 -10.78 -8.77 20.30
N GLY A 10 -9.65 -8.13 19.96
CA GLY A 10 -8.82 -8.45 18.81
C GLY A 10 -9.23 -7.72 17.51
N VAL A 11 -10.36 -7.07 17.48
CA VAL A 11 -10.84 -6.33 16.30
C VAL A 11 -9.99 -5.09 16.04
N ILE A 12 -9.62 -4.87 14.79
CA ILE A 12 -8.88 -3.69 14.34
C ILE A 12 -9.88 -2.65 13.87
N VAL A 13 -9.79 -1.43 14.39
CA VAL A 13 -10.67 -0.32 14.05
C VAL A 13 -9.89 0.82 13.41
N ASP A 14 -10.40 1.39 12.32
CA ASP A 14 -9.84 2.59 11.70
C ASP A 14 -10.54 3.86 12.20
N HIS A 15 -9.93 4.53 13.17
CA HIS A 15 -10.45 5.78 13.73
C HIS A 15 -10.18 7.03 12.86
N ALA A 16 -9.52 6.89 11.72
CA ALA A 16 -9.34 8.00 10.79
C ALA A 16 -10.56 8.21 9.90
N ARG A 17 -11.45 7.23 9.82
CA ARG A 17 -12.67 7.26 9.02
C ARG A 17 -13.88 7.56 9.93
N ALA A 18 -14.81 8.36 9.42
CA ALA A 18 -16.02 8.74 10.17
C ALA A 18 -16.91 7.54 10.50
N ASP A 19 -16.90 6.51 9.65
CA ASP A 19 -17.64 5.26 9.81
C ASP A 19 -16.92 4.24 10.70
N SER A 20 -15.68 4.55 11.13
CA SER A 20 -14.82 3.71 11.99
C SER A 20 -14.90 2.22 11.63
N PRO A 21 -14.58 1.81 10.38
CA PRO A 21 -14.76 0.45 9.95
C PRO A 21 -13.93 -0.53 10.77
N GLU A 22 -14.49 -1.70 11.02
CA GLU A 22 -13.87 -2.79 11.76
C GLU A 22 -13.27 -3.83 10.79
N TYR A 23 -12.12 -4.36 11.14
CA TYR A 23 -11.41 -5.36 10.35
C TYR A 23 -11.02 -6.55 11.22
N ALA A 24 -11.18 -7.75 10.68
CA ALA A 24 -10.65 -8.98 11.28
C ALA A 24 -9.15 -9.11 11.04
N ASP A 25 -8.46 -9.93 11.83
CA ASP A 25 -7.01 -10.16 11.71
C ASP A 25 -6.57 -10.72 10.36
N ASP A 26 -7.44 -11.47 9.70
CA ASP A 26 -7.21 -12.08 8.39
C ASP A 26 -7.64 -11.20 7.22
N THR A 27 -8.04 -9.94 7.50
CA THR A 27 -8.43 -8.98 6.46
C THR A 27 -7.28 -8.75 5.49
N PRO A 28 -7.47 -9.00 4.19
CA PRO A 28 -6.43 -8.77 3.20
C PRO A 28 -6.00 -7.31 3.15
N VAL A 29 -4.69 -7.07 3.20
CA VAL A 29 -4.11 -5.74 3.09
C VAL A 29 -3.26 -5.61 1.84
N SER A 30 -3.13 -4.39 1.33
CA SER A 30 -2.26 -4.12 0.19
C SER A 30 -0.80 -4.17 0.61
N MET A 31 0.02 -4.91 -0.14
CA MET A 31 1.48 -4.92 -0.02
C MET A 31 2.14 -3.79 -0.84
N ASN A 32 1.35 -2.85 -1.35
CA ASN A 32 1.79 -1.77 -2.23
C ASN A 32 2.55 -2.23 -3.49
N LEU A 33 2.30 -3.45 -3.94
CA LEU A 33 2.80 -3.96 -5.20
C LEU A 33 1.68 -3.89 -6.25
N TRP A 34 1.84 -3.03 -7.24
CA TRP A 34 0.84 -2.76 -8.25
C TRP A 34 1.35 -3.05 -9.65
N GLY A 35 0.53 -3.74 -10.45
CA GLY A 35 0.73 -3.88 -11.87
C GLY A 35 -0.33 -3.10 -12.65
N PHE A 36 0.10 -2.22 -13.55
CA PHE A 36 -0.80 -1.40 -14.34
C PHE A 36 -0.52 -1.49 -15.84
N SER A 37 -1.55 -1.31 -16.64
CA SER A 37 -1.36 -1.00 -18.05
C SER A 37 -0.95 0.47 -18.24
N PRO A 38 -0.39 0.87 -19.39
CA PRO A 38 -0.01 2.27 -19.68
C PRO A 38 -1.16 3.28 -19.56
N ARG A 39 -2.41 2.85 -19.60
CA ARG A 39 -3.59 3.70 -19.37
C ARG A 39 -3.60 4.40 -18.02
N LEU A 40 -2.85 3.86 -17.03
CA LEU A 40 -2.64 4.50 -15.74
C LEU A 40 -2.23 5.97 -15.88
N PHE A 41 -1.27 6.25 -16.76
CA PHE A 41 -0.70 7.60 -16.88
C PHE A 41 -1.73 8.64 -17.36
N SER A 42 -2.68 8.24 -18.20
CA SER A 42 -3.73 9.14 -18.67
C SER A 42 -4.64 9.57 -17.53
N PHE A 43 -5.18 8.65 -16.75
CA PHE A 43 -6.08 9.02 -15.66
C PHE A 43 -5.34 9.66 -14.47
N LEU A 44 -4.06 9.32 -14.23
CA LEU A 44 -3.26 10.01 -13.22
C LEU A 44 -3.04 11.48 -13.62
N LYS A 45 -2.74 11.76 -14.91
CA LYS A 45 -2.58 13.13 -15.42
C LYS A 45 -3.84 13.95 -15.22
N GLU A 46 -4.98 13.43 -15.62
CA GLU A 46 -6.28 14.11 -15.45
C GLU A 46 -6.60 14.36 -13.98
N GLY A 47 -6.48 13.32 -13.15
CA GLY A 47 -6.78 13.40 -11.74
C GLY A 47 -5.83 14.29 -10.95
N PHE A 48 -4.56 14.33 -11.33
CA PHE A 48 -3.58 15.20 -10.69
C PHE A 48 -3.83 16.67 -11.00
N SER A 49 -4.25 16.99 -12.21
CA SER A 49 -4.64 18.37 -12.56
C SER A 49 -5.80 18.87 -11.70
N GLY A 50 -6.84 18.03 -11.50
CA GLY A 50 -7.96 18.35 -10.59
C GLY A 50 -7.51 18.48 -9.13
N PHE A 51 -6.65 17.56 -8.66
CA PHE A 51 -6.09 17.62 -7.31
C PHE A 51 -5.30 18.92 -7.07
N LEU A 52 -4.49 19.37 -8.03
CA LEU A 52 -3.75 20.61 -7.91
C LEU A 52 -4.68 21.83 -7.86
N ALA A 53 -5.75 21.85 -8.67
CA ALA A 53 -6.72 22.92 -8.65
C ALA A 53 -7.46 23.02 -7.31
N GLU A 54 -7.74 21.89 -6.68
CA GLU A 54 -8.51 21.81 -5.43
C GLU A 54 -7.63 21.96 -4.18
N LYS A 55 -6.46 21.33 -4.15
CA LYS A 55 -5.62 21.13 -2.96
C LYS A 55 -4.17 21.53 -3.12
N GLY A 56 -3.76 22.01 -4.28
CA GLY A 56 -2.35 22.31 -4.59
C GLY A 56 -1.70 23.39 -3.70
N THR A 57 -2.51 24.19 -3.01
CA THR A 57 -2.05 25.22 -2.06
C THR A 57 -1.99 24.74 -0.61
N LEU A 58 -2.49 23.53 -0.32
CA LEU A 58 -2.51 22.98 1.03
C LEU A 58 -1.18 22.30 1.36
N THR A 59 -0.48 22.80 2.36
CA THR A 59 0.74 22.17 2.87
C THR A 59 0.43 20.75 3.38
N GLY A 60 1.19 19.77 2.88
CA GLY A 60 1.02 18.36 3.27
C GLY A 60 -0.10 17.62 2.51
N ALA A 61 -0.70 18.24 1.48
CA ALA A 61 -1.61 17.52 0.60
C ALA A 61 -0.83 16.49 -0.22
N GLU A 62 -1.37 15.26 -0.31
CA GLU A 62 -0.75 14.15 -1.03
C GLU A 62 -1.74 13.55 -2.02
N TYR A 63 -1.29 13.28 -3.24
CA TYR A 63 -2.07 12.60 -4.27
C TYR A 63 -1.79 11.10 -4.21
N TYR A 64 -2.60 10.37 -3.46
CA TYR A 64 -2.42 8.95 -3.24
C TYR A 64 -2.82 8.11 -4.45
N LEU A 65 -1.93 7.23 -4.89
CA LEU A 65 -2.20 6.27 -5.96
C LEU A 65 -3.43 5.37 -5.67
N PRO A 66 -3.59 4.79 -4.46
CA PRO A 66 -4.79 4.00 -4.16
C PRO A 66 -6.09 4.80 -4.30
N ALA A 67 -6.12 6.07 -3.88
CA ALA A 67 -7.28 6.92 -4.02
C ALA A 67 -7.59 7.28 -5.49
N ALA A 68 -6.55 7.46 -6.31
CA ALA A 68 -6.73 7.66 -7.74
C ALA A 68 -7.31 6.42 -8.43
N VAL A 69 -6.86 5.23 -8.04
CA VAL A 69 -7.39 3.94 -8.54
C VAL A 69 -8.83 3.74 -8.10
N ASP A 70 -9.16 4.01 -6.83
CA ASP A 70 -10.51 3.88 -6.28
C ASP A 70 -11.50 4.77 -7.05
N ARG A 71 -11.12 6.02 -7.35
CA ARG A 71 -11.95 6.90 -8.16
C ARG A 71 -12.28 6.31 -9.53
N GLU A 72 -11.32 5.66 -10.19
CA GLU A 72 -11.54 5.01 -11.50
C GLU A 72 -12.42 3.75 -11.37
N LEU A 73 -12.31 3.02 -10.25
CA LEU A 73 -13.19 1.89 -9.92
C LEU A 73 -14.63 2.37 -9.72
N GLN A 74 -14.85 3.39 -8.88
CA GLN A 74 -16.18 3.94 -8.61
C GLN A 74 -16.86 4.50 -9.87
N ALA A 75 -16.05 5.05 -10.78
CA ALA A 75 -16.53 5.51 -12.09
C ALA A 75 -16.76 4.40 -13.13
N GLY A 76 -16.49 3.13 -12.78
CA GLY A 76 -16.63 1.99 -13.71
C GLY A 76 -15.60 1.97 -14.85
N ARG A 77 -14.55 2.81 -14.80
CA ARG A 77 -13.54 2.92 -15.85
C ARG A 77 -12.33 2.00 -15.66
N ALA A 78 -12.18 1.42 -14.47
CA ALA A 78 -11.11 0.48 -14.15
C ALA A 78 -11.66 -0.79 -13.48
N ARG A 79 -10.83 -1.84 -13.50
CA ARG A 79 -11.03 -3.06 -12.71
C ARG A 79 -9.73 -3.40 -12.01
N VAL A 80 -9.82 -3.80 -10.76
CA VAL A 80 -8.67 -4.26 -9.98
C VAL A 80 -8.83 -5.75 -9.69
N ARG A 81 -7.79 -6.52 -9.99
CA ARG A 81 -7.68 -7.91 -9.57
C ARG A 81 -6.74 -7.98 -8.38
N VAL A 82 -7.24 -8.44 -7.25
CA VAL A 82 -6.43 -8.69 -6.06
C VAL A 82 -5.79 -10.07 -6.18
N LEU A 83 -4.47 -10.13 -6.09
CA LEU A 83 -3.70 -11.36 -6.05
C LEU A 83 -3.24 -11.58 -4.61
N ARG A 84 -3.61 -12.73 -4.04
CA ARG A 84 -3.15 -13.11 -2.70
C ARG A 84 -1.73 -13.64 -2.78
N THR A 85 -0.92 -13.33 -1.77
CA THR A 85 0.43 -13.86 -1.62
C THR A 85 0.62 -14.35 -0.20
N GLY A 86 1.38 -15.42 -0.02
CA GLY A 86 1.86 -15.89 1.28
C GLY A 86 3.27 -15.38 1.62
N ALA A 87 3.79 -14.42 0.86
CA ALA A 87 5.10 -13.85 1.14
C ALA A 87 5.06 -12.94 2.37
N ASP A 88 6.10 -13.02 3.19
CA ASP A 88 6.31 -12.09 4.30
C ASP A 88 6.62 -10.69 3.76
N TRP A 89 5.98 -9.69 4.34
CA TRP A 89 6.33 -8.31 4.03
C TRP A 89 7.57 -7.90 4.84
N LEU A 90 8.59 -7.42 4.15
CA LEU A 90 9.81 -6.88 4.74
C LEU A 90 10.00 -5.46 4.23
N GLY A 91 9.90 -4.47 5.12
CA GLY A 91 10.01 -3.06 4.77
C GLY A 91 11.00 -2.33 5.68
N VAL A 92 11.76 -1.39 5.09
CA VAL A 92 12.61 -0.45 5.82
C VAL A 92 11.96 0.93 5.69
N THR A 93 11.23 1.33 6.72
CA THR A 93 10.64 2.67 6.80
C THR A 93 11.51 3.59 7.65
N TYR A 94 12.09 3.05 8.69
CA TYR A 94 12.95 3.74 9.62
C TYR A 94 14.33 3.07 9.68
N ARG A 95 15.32 3.81 10.17
CA ARG A 95 16.71 3.33 10.26
C ARG A 95 16.86 2.09 11.14
N GLU A 96 16.08 2.01 12.19
CA GLU A 96 16.03 0.90 13.15
C GLU A 96 15.52 -0.41 12.52
N ASP A 97 14.67 -0.34 11.48
CA ASP A 97 14.14 -1.53 10.80
C ASP A 97 15.22 -2.30 10.03
N ARG A 98 16.31 -1.61 9.62
CA ARG A 98 17.35 -2.16 8.75
C ARG A 98 17.96 -3.45 9.28
N GLY A 99 18.25 -3.53 10.58
CA GLY A 99 18.89 -4.71 11.19
C GLY A 99 18.00 -5.95 11.09
N ALA A 100 16.73 -5.82 11.43
CA ALA A 100 15.76 -6.90 11.38
C ALA A 100 15.52 -7.36 9.94
N VAL A 101 15.34 -6.42 9.02
CA VAL A 101 15.11 -6.74 7.60
C VAL A 101 16.34 -7.40 6.97
N ALA A 102 17.54 -6.91 7.22
CA ALA A 102 18.78 -7.53 6.71
C ALA A 102 18.92 -8.98 7.19
N LYS A 103 18.63 -9.25 8.48
CA LYS A 103 18.65 -10.61 9.04
C LYS A 103 17.60 -11.51 8.37
N ALA A 104 16.38 -11.01 8.18
CA ALA A 104 15.30 -11.77 7.54
C ALA A 104 15.61 -12.09 6.07
N VAL A 105 16.19 -11.15 5.33
CA VAL A 105 16.63 -11.38 3.93
C VAL A 105 17.77 -12.39 3.88
N ALA A 106 18.77 -12.29 4.78
CA ALA A 106 19.86 -13.27 4.84
C ALA A 106 19.33 -14.69 5.08
N ALA A 107 18.40 -14.87 6.01
CA ALA A 107 17.77 -16.16 6.25
C ALA A 107 17.05 -16.72 5.00
N LYS A 108 16.41 -15.86 4.20
CA LYS A 108 15.78 -16.26 2.93
C LYS A 108 16.81 -16.66 1.86
N VAL A 109 17.96 -16.02 1.84
CA VAL A 109 19.10 -16.40 0.97
C VAL A 109 19.67 -17.77 1.39
N GLU A 110 19.90 -17.97 2.69
CA GLU A 110 20.37 -19.26 3.23
C GLU A 110 19.38 -20.40 2.96
N ALA A 111 18.08 -20.11 3.00
CA ALA A 111 17.03 -21.07 2.65
C ALA A 111 16.87 -21.29 1.13
N GLY A 112 17.67 -20.64 0.29
CA GLY A 112 17.62 -20.76 -1.17
C GLY A 112 16.40 -20.09 -1.83
N GLN A 113 15.66 -19.25 -1.11
CA GLN A 113 14.54 -18.50 -1.66
C GLN A 113 14.97 -17.32 -2.52
N TYR A 114 16.17 -16.78 -2.25
CA TYR A 114 16.82 -15.74 -3.03
C TYR A 114 18.23 -16.17 -3.41
N PRO A 115 18.74 -15.76 -4.56
CA PRO A 115 20.14 -15.98 -4.93
C PRO A 115 21.07 -15.15 -4.04
N GLN A 116 22.28 -15.68 -3.81
CA GLN A 116 23.34 -14.95 -3.08
C GLN A 116 23.79 -13.68 -3.80
N LYS A 117 23.69 -13.68 -5.13
CA LYS A 117 24.01 -12.57 -6.01
C LYS A 117 22.82 -12.28 -6.91
N LEU A 118 22.32 -11.05 -6.90
CA LEU A 118 21.19 -10.62 -7.73
C LEU A 118 21.64 -10.18 -9.13
N TRP A 119 22.89 -9.73 -9.25
CA TRP A 119 23.47 -9.21 -10.49
C TRP A 119 24.86 -9.82 -10.69
N ASP A 120 25.18 -10.14 -11.91
CA ASP A 120 26.52 -10.57 -12.31
C ASP A 120 27.49 -9.39 -12.38
#